data_6d96d157535d68db97b067c5bf4386e8
#
_entry.id   6d96d157535d68db97b067c5bf4386e8
#
_cell.length_a   1.000
_cell.length_b   1.000
_cell.length_c   1.000
_cell.angle_alpha   90.00
_cell.angle_beta   90.00
_cell.angle_gamma   90.00
#
_symmetry.space_group_name_H-M   'P 1'
#
loop_
_entity.id
_entity.type
_entity.pdbx_description
1 polymer ?
#
loop_
_entity_poly.entity_id
_entity_poly.type
_entity_poly.pdbx_seq_one_letter_code
_entity_poly.pdbx_strand_id
1 'polypeptide(L)'
;MAMVVANGSNLVCGGSLINDRYVLTAAHCLALGFSQAETKVVLGEHDRCTADSRTVILSVEKFYPHPQFQKNTNHADAMLIRLNMRVTFNEFIRPICLPKMILQRSTASRFAGKTALTLGWGRADHGVTVCSLRVVALEIYETQSCPTKIPTLLCAGSHSAAGRDACQGDSGGPLQVRNDDRKFELIGIVSNGIECGNQDFPGFYTEVPRHLPWILKVTSQDSMYCWR
;
A
#
# COMPACT_ATOMS: atom_id res chain seq x y z
N MET A 1 -4.83 7.36 2.43
CA MET A 1 -4.93 6.18 1.55
C MET A 1 -5.53 6.60 0.21
N ALA A 2 -5.15 5.93 -0.87
CA ALA A 2 -5.73 6.07 -2.20
C ALA A 2 -6.46 4.76 -2.57
N MET A 3 -7.54 4.87 -3.32
CA MET A 3 -8.19 3.74 -3.97
C MET A 3 -7.87 3.81 -5.47
N VAL A 4 -7.42 2.71 -6.06
CA VAL A 4 -7.10 2.58 -7.48
C VAL A 4 -8.19 1.73 -8.11
N VAL A 5 -8.94 2.29 -9.05
CA VAL A 5 -10.10 1.63 -9.66
C VAL A 5 -9.94 1.57 -11.16
N ALA A 6 -10.31 0.45 -11.77
CA ALA A 6 -10.42 0.32 -13.21
C ALA A 6 -11.85 0.70 -13.66
N ASN A 7 -11.96 1.56 -14.67
CA ASN A 7 -13.26 2.03 -15.18
C ASN A 7 -14.09 0.84 -15.70
N GLY A 8 -15.35 0.78 -15.27
CA GLY A 8 -16.27 -0.28 -15.70
C GLY A 8 -16.05 -1.64 -15.04
N SER A 9 -15.12 -1.77 -14.08
CA SER A 9 -14.89 -3.01 -13.33
C SER A 9 -15.02 -2.77 -11.82
N ASN A 10 -15.36 -3.85 -11.08
CA ASN A 10 -15.32 -3.86 -9.62
C ASN A 10 -13.91 -4.09 -9.06
N LEU A 11 -12.88 -4.06 -9.94
CA LEU A 11 -11.50 -4.24 -9.53
C LEU A 11 -11.01 -3.02 -8.77
N VAL A 12 -10.54 -3.25 -7.57
CA VAL A 12 -10.00 -2.23 -6.69
C VAL A 12 -8.65 -2.68 -6.17
N CYS A 13 -7.67 -1.80 -6.26
CA CYS A 13 -6.43 -1.89 -5.51
C CYS A 13 -6.32 -0.70 -4.57
N GLY A 14 -5.65 -0.90 -3.47
CA GLY A 14 -5.23 0.18 -2.59
C GLY A 14 -4.01 0.91 -3.13
N GLY A 15 -3.68 2.03 -2.51
CA GLY A 15 -2.47 2.78 -2.79
C GLY A 15 -2.17 3.81 -1.71
N SER A 16 -0.98 4.36 -1.74
CA SER A 16 -0.51 5.37 -0.80
C SER A 16 -0.09 6.63 -1.56
N LEU A 17 -0.74 7.75 -1.29
CA LEU A 17 -0.28 9.04 -1.80
C LEU A 17 1.05 9.38 -1.10
N ILE A 18 2.15 9.45 -1.84
CA ILE A 18 3.49 9.70 -1.29
C ILE A 18 3.98 11.13 -1.50
N ASN A 19 3.44 11.84 -2.47
CA ASN A 19 3.62 13.27 -2.71
C ASN A 19 2.43 13.84 -3.49
N ASP A 20 2.50 15.09 -3.94
CA ASP A 20 1.41 15.75 -4.64
C ASP A 20 1.12 15.22 -6.06
N ARG A 21 1.91 14.25 -6.56
CA ARG A 21 1.80 13.76 -7.94
C ARG A 21 1.83 12.24 -8.08
N TYR A 22 2.26 11.51 -7.03
CA TYR A 22 2.47 10.08 -7.12
C TYR A 22 1.75 9.28 -6.05
N VAL A 23 1.18 8.16 -6.48
CA VAL A 23 0.65 7.10 -5.61
C VAL A 23 1.53 5.86 -5.76
N LEU A 24 1.94 5.28 -4.64
CA LEU A 24 2.65 4.00 -4.57
C LEU A 24 1.63 2.89 -4.31
N THR A 25 1.69 1.83 -5.13
CA THR A 25 0.80 0.66 -5.09
C THR A 25 1.56 -0.61 -5.47
N ALA A 26 0.90 -1.74 -5.56
CA ALA A 26 1.49 -3.01 -6.01
C ALA A 26 1.53 -3.14 -7.53
N ALA A 27 2.61 -3.70 -8.08
CA ALA A 27 2.74 -3.90 -9.52
C ALA A 27 1.84 -5.03 -10.05
N HIS A 28 1.50 -6.02 -9.21
CA HIS A 28 0.59 -7.10 -9.61
C HIS A 28 -0.82 -6.59 -9.95
N CYS A 29 -1.22 -5.38 -9.51
CA CYS A 29 -2.48 -4.77 -9.90
C CYS A 29 -2.61 -4.63 -11.43
N LEU A 30 -1.49 -4.39 -12.16
CA LEU A 30 -1.50 -4.40 -13.62
C LEU A 30 -1.96 -5.75 -14.20
N ALA A 31 -1.61 -6.84 -13.54
CA ALA A 31 -2.02 -8.18 -13.99
C ALA A 31 -3.52 -8.46 -13.80
N LEU A 32 -4.21 -7.64 -13.01
CA LEU A 32 -5.66 -7.69 -12.80
C LEU A 32 -6.44 -6.94 -13.89
N GLY A 33 -5.77 -6.37 -14.90
CA GLY A 33 -6.42 -5.68 -16.01
C GLY A 33 -6.46 -4.15 -15.89
N PHE A 34 -5.69 -3.56 -14.96
CA PHE A 34 -5.57 -2.11 -14.89
C PHE A 34 -4.82 -1.57 -16.12
N SER A 35 -5.48 -0.72 -16.90
CA SER A 35 -4.88 0.03 -18.01
C SER A 35 -4.74 1.50 -17.66
N GLN A 36 -3.75 2.17 -18.23
CA GLN A 36 -3.52 3.60 -17.95
C GLN A 36 -4.73 4.46 -18.31
N ALA A 37 -5.39 4.16 -19.43
CA ALA A 37 -6.52 4.96 -19.93
C ALA A 37 -7.78 4.80 -19.05
N GLU A 38 -7.99 3.61 -18.48
CA GLU A 38 -9.22 3.26 -17.77
C GLU A 38 -9.06 3.33 -16.25
N THR A 39 -7.82 3.48 -15.75
CA THR A 39 -7.58 3.57 -14.32
C THR A 39 -7.83 4.97 -13.78
N LYS A 40 -8.52 5.05 -12.65
CA LYS A 40 -8.69 6.26 -11.84
C LYS A 40 -8.10 6.06 -10.46
N VAL A 41 -7.62 7.14 -9.89
CA VAL A 41 -7.19 7.21 -8.51
C VAL A 41 -8.17 8.07 -7.74
N VAL A 42 -8.71 7.51 -6.65
CA VAL A 42 -9.70 8.16 -5.79
C VAL A 42 -9.03 8.51 -4.46
N LEU A 43 -9.07 9.77 -4.09
CA LEU A 43 -8.48 10.31 -2.85
C LEU A 43 -9.58 10.97 -2.00
N GLY A 44 -9.38 11.00 -0.69
CA GLY A 44 -10.33 11.60 0.25
C GLY A 44 -11.56 10.74 0.52
N GLU A 45 -11.64 9.55 -0.05
CA GLU A 45 -12.76 8.63 0.11
C GLU A 45 -12.74 7.94 1.49
N HIS A 46 -13.90 7.83 2.11
CA HIS A 46 -14.11 7.04 3.31
C HIS A 46 -15.16 5.94 3.09
N ASP A 47 -16.28 6.28 2.48
CA ASP A 47 -17.38 5.35 2.19
C ASP A 47 -17.65 5.30 0.69
N ARG A 48 -17.10 4.28 0.03
CA ARG A 48 -17.18 4.12 -1.43
C ARG A 48 -18.57 3.81 -1.97
N CYS A 49 -19.56 3.56 -1.08
CA CYS A 49 -20.95 3.28 -1.45
C CYS A 49 -21.82 4.54 -1.44
N THR A 50 -21.31 5.64 -0.89
CA THR A 50 -22.01 6.92 -0.83
C THR A 50 -21.15 8.01 -1.46
N ALA A 51 -21.81 8.94 -2.19
CA ALA A 51 -21.08 10.07 -2.76
C ALA A 51 -20.58 10.99 -1.64
N ASP A 52 -19.29 11.32 -1.64
CA ASP A 52 -18.66 12.23 -0.68
C ASP A 52 -18.09 13.46 -1.41
N SER A 53 -18.45 14.64 -0.96
CA SER A 53 -17.94 15.91 -1.51
C SER A 53 -16.43 16.12 -1.31
N ARG A 54 -15.81 15.33 -0.42
CA ARG A 54 -14.37 15.34 -0.15
C ARG A 54 -13.56 14.51 -1.14
N THR A 55 -14.25 13.65 -1.91
CA THR A 55 -13.63 12.72 -2.85
C THR A 55 -13.11 13.44 -4.08
N VAL A 56 -11.85 13.19 -4.41
CA VAL A 56 -11.19 13.69 -5.62
C VAL A 56 -10.82 12.51 -6.52
N ILE A 57 -11.30 12.51 -7.76
CA ILE A 57 -11.03 11.46 -8.75
C ILE A 57 -10.05 12.00 -9.78
N LEU A 58 -8.91 11.34 -9.93
CA LEU A 58 -7.82 11.73 -10.81
C LEU A 58 -7.55 10.65 -11.86
N SER A 59 -7.17 11.09 -13.06
CA SER A 59 -6.72 10.19 -14.12
C SER A 59 -5.25 9.85 -13.95
N VAL A 60 -4.86 8.74 -14.53
CA VAL A 60 -3.46 8.30 -14.56
C VAL A 60 -2.77 8.89 -15.78
N GLU A 61 -1.63 9.55 -15.57
CA GLU A 61 -0.75 10.00 -16.64
C GLU A 61 0.19 8.87 -17.07
N LYS A 62 0.77 8.15 -16.10
CA LYS A 62 1.72 7.06 -16.39
C LYS A 62 1.87 6.08 -15.24
N PHE A 63 2.04 4.81 -15.59
CA PHE A 63 2.47 3.76 -14.69
C PHE A 63 3.99 3.57 -14.75
N TYR A 64 4.61 3.36 -13.61
CA TYR A 64 6.01 3.00 -13.45
C TYR A 64 6.09 1.75 -12.59
N PRO A 65 5.95 0.53 -13.16
CA PRO A 65 6.21 -0.70 -12.40
C PRO A 65 7.69 -0.78 -12.07
N HIS A 66 8.02 -1.39 -10.93
CA HIS A 66 9.41 -1.59 -10.55
C HIS A 66 10.13 -2.44 -11.61
N PRO A 67 11.32 -2.05 -12.08
CA PRO A 67 11.99 -2.75 -13.19
C PRO A 67 12.38 -4.19 -12.89
N GLN A 68 12.45 -4.55 -11.61
CA GLN A 68 12.74 -5.93 -11.16
C GLN A 68 11.47 -6.68 -10.73
N PHE A 69 10.29 -6.17 -11.00
CA PHE A 69 9.05 -6.87 -10.66
C PHE A 69 8.96 -8.22 -11.39
N GLN A 70 8.67 -9.27 -10.64
CA GLN A 70 8.49 -10.63 -11.15
C GLN A 70 7.12 -11.15 -10.75
N LYS A 71 6.22 -11.26 -11.71
CA LYS A 71 4.82 -11.66 -11.50
C LYS A 71 4.68 -13.02 -10.78
N ASN A 72 5.57 -13.98 -11.08
CA ASN A 72 5.44 -15.34 -10.55
C ASN A 72 5.85 -15.47 -9.08
N THR A 73 6.68 -14.56 -8.59
CA THR A 73 7.21 -14.60 -7.22
C THR A 73 6.77 -13.40 -6.38
N ASN A 74 6.16 -12.40 -6.99
CA ASN A 74 5.93 -11.08 -6.39
C ASN A 74 7.21 -10.41 -5.86
N HIS A 75 8.38 -10.77 -6.43
CA HIS A 75 9.61 -10.05 -6.15
C HIS A 75 9.47 -8.60 -6.62
N ALA A 76 9.84 -7.64 -5.78
CA ALA A 76 9.77 -6.20 -6.07
C ALA A 76 8.37 -5.74 -6.55
N ASP A 77 7.32 -6.23 -5.92
CA ASP A 77 5.93 -5.94 -6.25
C ASP A 77 5.54 -4.52 -5.84
N ALA A 78 6.04 -3.56 -6.57
CA ALA A 78 5.79 -2.13 -6.39
C ALA A 78 5.57 -1.43 -7.72
N MET A 79 4.67 -0.45 -7.73
CA MET A 79 4.39 0.41 -8.88
C MET A 79 4.10 1.83 -8.42
N LEU A 80 4.65 2.82 -9.14
CA LEU A 80 4.27 4.21 -9.00
C LEU A 80 3.26 4.59 -10.08
N ILE A 81 2.21 5.27 -9.65
CA ILE A 81 1.20 5.87 -10.52
C ILE A 81 1.44 7.38 -10.51
N ARG A 82 1.81 7.94 -11.66
CA ARG A 82 1.83 9.40 -11.84
C ARG A 82 0.44 9.87 -12.19
N LEU A 83 -0.07 10.81 -11.41
CA LEU A 83 -1.37 11.43 -11.60
C LEU A 83 -1.29 12.47 -12.73
N ASN A 84 -2.39 12.69 -13.44
CA ASN A 84 -2.45 13.65 -14.56
C ASN A 84 -2.36 15.12 -14.10
N MET A 85 -2.60 15.39 -12.83
CA MET A 85 -2.47 16.72 -12.22
C MET A 85 -1.97 16.63 -10.78
N ARG A 86 -1.51 17.75 -10.22
CA ARG A 86 -1.08 17.84 -8.83
C ARG A 86 -2.26 17.83 -7.88
N VAL A 87 -2.08 17.18 -6.75
CA VAL A 87 -3.06 17.08 -5.66
C VAL A 87 -2.90 18.29 -4.74
N THR A 88 -3.98 18.99 -4.48
CA THR A 88 -4.05 19.99 -3.42
C THR A 88 -4.30 19.30 -2.09
N PHE A 89 -3.36 19.43 -1.15
CA PHE A 89 -3.49 18.84 0.18
C PHE A 89 -4.50 19.60 1.04
N ASN A 90 -5.26 18.87 1.83
CA ASN A 90 -6.24 19.39 2.78
C ASN A 90 -6.32 18.49 4.02
N GLU A 91 -7.29 18.66 4.89
CA GLU A 91 -7.45 17.83 6.09
C GLU A 91 -7.73 16.35 5.80
N PHE A 92 -8.29 16.01 4.63
CA PHE A 92 -8.66 14.64 4.22
C PHE A 92 -7.63 14.00 3.28
N ILE A 93 -6.85 14.81 2.57
CA ILE A 93 -5.90 14.35 1.54
C ILE A 93 -4.51 14.86 1.88
N ARG A 94 -3.65 13.96 2.37
CA ARG A 94 -2.26 14.25 2.74
C ARG A 94 -1.36 13.09 2.32
N PRO A 95 -0.10 13.36 1.95
CA PRO A 95 0.85 12.30 1.67
C PRO A 95 1.29 11.61 2.95
N ILE A 96 1.50 10.29 2.86
CA ILE A 96 2.16 9.52 3.91
C ILE A 96 3.66 9.76 3.86
N CYS A 97 4.34 9.73 5.01
CA CYS A 97 5.79 9.87 5.06
C CYS A 97 6.48 8.62 4.51
N LEU A 98 7.49 8.79 3.68
CA LEU A 98 8.40 7.73 3.31
C LEU A 98 9.43 7.49 4.43
N PRO A 99 9.89 6.25 4.61
CA PRO A 99 10.88 5.93 5.63
C PRO A 99 12.23 6.58 5.33
N LYS A 100 13.05 6.76 6.36
CA LYS A 100 14.45 7.15 6.18
C LYS A 100 15.19 6.04 5.47
N MET A 101 16.03 6.38 4.50
CA MET A 101 16.95 5.43 3.89
C MET A 101 17.96 4.98 4.95
N ILE A 102 17.91 3.71 5.33
CA ILE A 102 18.84 3.11 6.28
C ILE A 102 19.60 2.02 5.55
N LEU A 103 20.90 2.26 5.32
CA LEU A 103 21.74 1.39 4.52
C LEU A 103 22.12 0.05 5.18
N GLN A 104 21.82 -0.16 6.48
CA GLN A 104 22.44 -1.25 7.23
C GLN A 104 21.50 -2.23 7.94
N ARG A 105 20.17 -2.02 7.93
CA ARG A 105 19.23 -2.93 8.60
C ARG A 105 18.02 -3.22 7.74
N SER A 106 17.53 -4.45 7.77
CA SER A 106 16.25 -4.79 7.14
C SER A 106 15.11 -4.07 7.89
N THR A 107 14.01 -3.78 7.20
CA THR A 107 12.81 -3.20 7.81
C THR A 107 12.27 -4.09 8.92
N ALA A 108 12.27 -5.41 8.71
CA ALA A 108 11.87 -6.38 9.71
C ALA A 108 12.71 -6.23 11.01
N SER A 109 14.05 -6.15 10.90
CA SER A 109 14.91 -5.97 12.09
C SER A 109 14.70 -4.64 12.82
N ARG A 110 14.22 -3.60 12.10
CA ARG A 110 13.93 -2.28 12.70
C ARG A 110 12.59 -2.24 13.40
N PHE A 111 11.60 -2.96 12.87
CA PHE A 111 10.20 -2.83 13.27
C PHE A 111 9.60 -4.12 13.81
N ALA A 112 10.35 -5.22 13.91
CA ALA A 112 9.89 -6.48 14.49
C ALA A 112 9.28 -6.26 15.87
N GLY A 113 8.15 -6.90 16.13
CA GLY A 113 7.38 -6.78 17.35
C GLY A 113 6.60 -5.46 17.49
N LYS A 114 6.75 -4.52 16.55
CA LYS A 114 5.96 -3.29 16.56
C LYS A 114 4.61 -3.49 15.89
N THR A 115 3.62 -2.76 16.37
CA THR A 115 2.30 -2.69 15.74
C THR A 115 2.37 -1.80 14.50
N ALA A 116 1.95 -2.36 13.37
CA ALA A 116 1.68 -1.65 12.12
C ALA A 116 0.18 -1.59 11.86
N LEU A 117 -0.25 -0.62 11.06
CA LEU A 117 -1.62 -0.52 10.59
C LEU A 117 -1.66 -0.77 9.09
N THR A 118 -2.59 -1.61 8.66
CA THR A 118 -3.01 -1.73 7.26
C THR A 118 -4.43 -1.22 7.10
N LEU A 119 -4.74 -0.67 5.94
CA LEU A 119 -6.03 -0.05 5.66
C LEU A 119 -6.53 -0.46 4.28
N GLY A 120 -7.85 -0.59 4.14
CA GLY A 120 -8.45 -0.82 2.84
C GLY A 120 -9.96 -0.99 2.85
N TRP A 121 -10.48 -1.21 1.66
CA TRP A 121 -11.87 -1.54 1.38
C TRP A 121 -12.02 -2.99 0.89
N GLY A 122 -11.03 -3.82 1.20
CA GLY A 122 -11.02 -5.23 0.85
C GLY A 122 -12.17 -6.00 1.49
N ARG A 123 -12.26 -7.27 1.13
CA ARG A 123 -13.30 -8.15 1.67
C ARG A 123 -13.12 -8.32 3.18
N ALA A 124 -14.21 -8.21 3.90
CA ALA A 124 -14.30 -8.61 5.30
C ALA A 124 -14.70 -10.09 5.41
N ASP A 125 -14.94 -10.53 6.64
CA ASP A 125 -15.44 -11.86 6.96
C ASP A 125 -16.59 -12.27 6.02
N HIS A 126 -16.60 -13.53 5.60
CA HIS A 126 -17.56 -14.10 4.66
C HIS A 126 -17.52 -13.55 3.22
N GLY A 127 -16.43 -12.88 2.83
CA GLY A 127 -16.21 -12.42 1.45
C GLY A 127 -17.04 -11.20 1.04
N VAL A 128 -17.67 -10.50 1.98
CA VAL A 128 -18.46 -9.30 1.71
C VAL A 128 -17.54 -8.10 1.49
N THR A 129 -17.75 -7.40 0.40
CA THR A 129 -17.08 -6.12 0.12
C THR A 129 -17.60 -5.04 1.05
N VAL A 130 -16.70 -4.32 1.71
CA VAL A 130 -17.07 -3.25 2.66
C VAL A 130 -17.19 -1.90 1.98
N CYS A 131 -18.14 -1.09 2.44
CA CYS A 131 -18.31 0.29 1.98
C CYS A 131 -17.30 1.23 2.63
N SER A 132 -17.21 1.18 3.96
CA SER A 132 -16.37 2.10 4.73
C SER A 132 -14.93 1.58 4.84
N LEU A 133 -13.97 2.51 4.77
CA LEU A 133 -12.54 2.22 4.98
C LEU A 133 -12.31 1.56 6.33
N ARG A 134 -11.67 0.41 6.33
CA ARG A 134 -11.30 -0.33 7.55
C ARG A 134 -9.82 -0.23 7.84
N VAL A 135 -9.49 -0.37 9.12
CA VAL A 135 -8.11 -0.35 9.64
C VAL A 135 -7.91 -1.61 10.47
N VAL A 136 -6.79 -2.28 10.24
CA VAL A 136 -6.38 -3.46 11.01
C VAL A 136 -5.00 -3.22 11.60
N ALA A 137 -4.83 -3.55 12.89
CA ALA A 137 -3.55 -3.54 13.58
C ALA A 137 -2.91 -4.92 13.48
N LEU A 138 -1.66 -4.97 13.01
CA LEU A 138 -0.87 -6.17 12.79
C LEU A 138 0.47 -6.04 13.48
N GLU A 139 1.06 -7.16 13.86
CA GLU A 139 2.43 -7.23 14.36
C GLU A 139 3.40 -7.53 13.21
N ILE A 140 4.52 -6.84 13.16
CA ILE A 140 5.59 -7.09 12.17
C ILE A 140 6.46 -8.24 12.69
N TYR A 141 6.62 -9.27 11.87
CA TYR A 141 7.40 -10.45 12.21
C TYR A 141 8.90 -10.21 11.99
N GLU A 142 9.72 -10.88 12.78
CA GLU A 142 11.15 -10.99 12.50
C GLU A 142 11.39 -11.73 11.18
N THR A 143 12.51 -11.43 10.50
CA THR A 143 12.85 -12.04 9.21
C THR A 143 12.89 -13.57 9.28
N GLN A 144 13.40 -14.13 10.38
CA GLN A 144 13.47 -15.58 10.57
C GLN A 144 12.12 -16.25 10.79
N SER A 145 11.13 -15.51 11.28
CA SER A 145 9.76 -15.99 11.52
C SER A 145 8.86 -15.79 10.31
N CYS A 146 9.35 -15.12 9.26
CA CYS A 146 8.63 -14.88 8.03
C CYS A 146 8.79 -16.08 7.08
N PRO A 147 7.72 -16.78 6.69
CA PRO A 147 7.82 -18.01 5.91
C PRO A 147 8.23 -17.80 4.44
N THR A 148 8.40 -16.55 4.00
CA THR A 148 8.90 -16.26 2.65
C THR A 148 10.43 -16.20 2.60
N LYS A 149 10.99 -16.70 1.48
CA LYS A 149 12.42 -16.55 1.15
C LYS A 149 12.68 -15.38 0.19
N ILE A 150 11.66 -14.58 -0.12
CA ILE A 150 11.77 -13.45 -1.05
C ILE A 150 12.31 -12.24 -0.28
N PRO A 151 13.53 -11.75 -0.59
CA PRO A 151 14.21 -10.74 0.24
C PRO A 151 13.52 -9.37 0.27
N THR A 152 12.62 -9.11 -0.68
CA THR A 152 11.88 -7.84 -0.81
C THR A 152 10.53 -7.84 -0.12
N LEU A 153 10.18 -8.94 0.57
CA LEU A 153 8.94 -9.05 1.31
C LEU A 153 9.21 -9.03 2.83
N LEU A 154 8.32 -8.39 3.56
CA LEU A 154 8.19 -8.48 5.00
C LEU A 154 6.85 -9.13 5.36
N CYS A 155 6.76 -9.70 6.55
CA CYS A 155 5.58 -10.34 7.08
C CYS A 155 4.96 -9.51 8.19
N ALA A 156 3.64 -9.40 8.18
CA ALA A 156 2.88 -8.91 9.31
C ALA A 156 1.58 -9.69 9.46
N GLY A 157 1.14 -9.88 10.71
CA GLY A 157 -0.05 -10.68 11.01
C GLY A 157 -0.53 -10.46 12.43
N SER A 158 -1.56 -11.19 12.84
CA SER A 158 -2.07 -11.18 14.20
C SER A 158 -1.91 -12.55 14.84
N HIS A 159 -1.12 -12.62 15.92
CA HIS A 159 -1.01 -13.84 16.73
C HIS A 159 -2.21 -14.07 17.65
N SER A 160 -3.00 -13.05 17.93
CA SER A 160 -4.01 -13.09 19.00
C SER A 160 -5.47 -13.11 18.53
N ALA A 161 -5.73 -12.93 17.24
CA ALA A 161 -7.09 -12.89 16.72
C ALA A 161 -7.17 -13.39 15.29
N ALA A 162 -7.88 -14.52 15.08
CA ALA A 162 -8.29 -14.98 13.76
C ALA A 162 -9.06 -13.88 13.02
N GLY A 163 -8.92 -13.83 11.69
CA GLY A 163 -9.69 -12.91 10.86
C GLY A 163 -9.11 -11.50 10.72
N ARG A 164 -7.99 -11.18 11.38
CA ARG A 164 -7.35 -9.85 11.24
C ARG A 164 -6.18 -9.91 10.28
N ASP A 165 -6.41 -9.52 9.05
CA ASP A 165 -5.40 -9.44 7.99
C ASP A 165 -5.87 -8.49 6.89
N ALA A 166 -4.96 -8.16 5.95
CA ALA A 166 -5.33 -7.59 4.66
C ALA A 166 -5.95 -8.69 3.78
N CYS A 167 -6.98 -8.34 3.02
CA CYS A 167 -7.70 -9.30 2.20
C CYS A 167 -7.83 -8.84 0.74
N GLN A 168 -8.53 -9.62 -0.08
CA GLN A 168 -8.79 -9.29 -1.48
C GLN A 168 -9.43 -7.90 -1.62
N GLY A 169 -8.80 -7.02 -2.40
CA GLY A 169 -9.17 -5.61 -2.56
C GLY A 169 -8.30 -4.66 -1.76
N ASP A 170 -7.47 -5.15 -0.82
CA ASP A 170 -6.48 -4.34 -0.10
C ASP A 170 -5.11 -4.31 -0.81
N SER A 171 -4.91 -5.15 -1.83
CA SER A 171 -3.70 -5.19 -2.67
C SER A 171 -3.20 -3.80 -3.05
N GLY A 172 -1.93 -3.52 -2.82
CA GLY A 172 -1.34 -2.20 -3.07
C GLY A 172 -1.56 -1.17 -1.95
N GLY A 173 -2.42 -1.48 -0.97
CA GLY A 173 -2.66 -0.64 0.21
C GLY A 173 -1.44 -0.53 1.13
N PRO A 174 -1.47 0.39 2.11
CA PRO A 174 -0.34 0.66 2.99
C PRO A 174 -0.22 -0.36 4.13
N LEU A 175 1.03 -0.71 4.47
CA LEU A 175 1.41 -1.10 5.81
C LEU A 175 2.23 0.03 6.40
N GLN A 176 1.76 0.61 7.50
CA GLN A 176 2.34 1.82 8.07
C GLN A 176 2.57 1.70 9.58
N VAL A 177 3.63 2.34 10.05
CA VAL A 177 3.96 2.44 11.47
C VAL A 177 3.94 3.88 11.92
N ARG A 178 3.66 4.12 13.19
CA ARG A 178 3.81 5.45 13.78
C ARG A 178 5.27 5.67 14.15
N ASN A 179 5.87 6.72 13.62
CA ASN A 179 7.25 7.10 13.94
C ASN A 179 7.32 7.92 15.25
N ASP A 180 8.54 8.27 15.66
CA ASP A 180 8.79 9.02 16.89
C ASP A 180 8.16 10.42 16.87
N ASP A 181 8.01 11.03 15.69
CA ASP A 181 7.34 12.33 15.48
C ASP A 181 5.80 12.19 15.44
N ARG A 182 5.26 11.02 15.81
CA ARG A 182 3.84 10.68 15.78
C ARG A 182 3.20 10.74 14.39
N LYS A 183 3.98 10.77 13.31
CA LYS A 183 3.51 10.66 11.92
C LYS A 183 3.50 9.20 11.48
N PHE A 184 2.66 8.88 10.51
CA PHE A 184 2.69 7.56 9.89
C PHE A 184 3.77 7.49 8.81
N GLU A 185 4.54 6.41 8.85
CA GLU A 185 5.62 6.08 7.92
C GLU A 185 5.25 4.81 7.15
N LEU A 186 5.31 4.86 5.82
CA LEU A 186 4.96 3.75 4.94
C LEU A 186 6.11 2.76 4.87
N ILE A 187 5.94 1.57 5.45
CA ILE A 187 6.99 0.55 5.50
C ILE A 187 6.74 -0.62 4.56
N GLY A 188 5.49 -0.84 4.15
CA GLY A 188 5.11 -1.94 3.29
C GLY A 188 3.94 -1.61 2.36
N ILE A 189 3.81 -2.42 1.30
CA ILE A 189 2.71 -2.42 0.34
C ILE A 189 2.07 -3.80 0.40
N VAL A 190 0.75 -3.89 0.59
CA VAL A 190 0.03 -5.17 0.55
C VAL A 190 0.29 -5.86 -0.79
N SER A 191 0.94 -7.03 -0.76
CA SER A 191 1.31 -7.78 -1.96
C SER A 191 0.46 -9.05 -2.12
N ASN A 192 0.61 -10.00 -1.22
CA ASN A 192 -0.18 -11.23 -1.24
C ASN A 192 -0.31 -11.84 0.16
N GLY A 193 -1.18 -12.83 0.29
CA GLY A 193 -1.32 -13.71 1.45
C GLY A 193 -1.77 -15.08 0.96
N ILE A 194 -1.60 -16.10 1.78
CA ILE A 194 -2.03 -17.47 1.44
C ILE A 194 -3.55 -17.58 1.63
N GLU A 195 -4.06 -17.05 2.74
CA GLU A 195 -5.49 -16.98 3.08
C GLU A 195 -5.71 -15.74 3.96
N CYS A 196 -6.82 -15.02 3.73
CA CYS A 196 -7.12 -13.86 4.56
C CYS A 196 -7.45 -14.27 5.99
N GLY A 197 -6.76 -13.67 6.97
CA GLY A 197 -7.04 -13.88 8.39
C GLY A 197 -6.67 -15.25 8.95
N ASN A 198 -5.85 -16.01 8.24
CA ASN A 198 -5.34 -17.28 8.75
C ASN A 198 -4.28 -16.99 9.82
N GLN A 199 -4.45 -17.56 11.03
CA GLN A 199 -3.52 -17.37 12.15
C GLN A 199 -2.13 -17.97 11.92
N ASP A 200 -2.05 -19.01 11.08
CA ASP A 200 -0.81 -19.74 10.82
C ASP A 200 0.03 -19.11 9.70
N PHE A 201 -0.58 -18.20 8.92
CA PHE A 201 0.08 -17.57 7.78
C PHE A 201 -0.06 -16.04 7.82
N PRO A 202 1.05 -15.30 7.96
CA PRO A 202 1.03 -13.84 7.91
C PRO A 202 0.79 -13.33 6.49
N GLY A 203 0.29 -12.10 6.39
CA GLY A 203 0.28 -11.35 5.13
C GLY A 203 1.71 -10.98 4.69
N PHE A 204 1.92 -10.95 3.38
CA PHE A 204 3.18 -10.54 2.76
C PHE A 204 3.07 -9.13 2.19
N TYR A 205 4.07 -8.32 2.49
CA TYR A 205 4.11 -6.91 2.13
C TYR A 205 5.43 -6.59 1.43
N THR A 206 5.39 -5.89 0.31
CA THR A 206 6.61 -5.40 -0.34
C THR A 206 7.29 -4.36 0.53
N GLU A 207 8.56 -4.56 0.86
CA GLU A 207 9.35 -3.75 1.80
C GLU A 207 9.72 -2.39 1.17
N VAL A 208 8.99 -1.31 1.52
CA VAL A 208 9.18 0.02 0.91
C VAL A 208 10.60 0.58 1.08
N PRO A 209 11.28 0.47 2.23
CA PRO A 209 12.66 0.98 2.39
C PRO A 209 13.65 0.44 1.37
N ARG A 210 13.50 -0.79 0.90
CA ARG A 210 14.37 -1.38 -0.15
C ARG A 210 14.19 -0.73 -1.51
N HIS A 211 13.01 -0.19 -1.76
CA HIS A 211 12.64 0.42 -3.03
C HIS A 211 12.78 1.95 -3.05
N LEU A 212 13.19 2.57 -1.92
CA LEU A 212 13.37 4.03 -1.83
C LEU A 212 14.28 4.62 -2.91
N PRO A 213 15.44 4.03 -3.25
CA PRO A 213 16.29 4.59 -4.31
C PRO A 213 15.57 4.69 -5.65
N TRP A 214 14.77 3.68 -6.00
CA TRP A 214 13.96 3.69 -7.22
C TRP A 214 12.80 4.70 -7.11
N ILE A 215 12.07 4.71 -5.98
CA ILE A 215 10.98 5.66 -5.74
C ILE A 215 11.49 7.09 -5.91
N LEU A 216 12.56 7.45 -5.21
CA LEU A 216 13.13 8.80 -5.25
C LEU A 216 13.65 9.16 -6.65
N LYS A 217 14.26 8.21 -7.38
CA LYS A 217 14.71 8.44 -8.76
C LYS A 217 13.55 8.76 -9.69
N VAL A 218 12.44 8.03 -9.62
CA VAL A 218 11.27 8.22 -10.49
C VAL A 218 10.55 9.54 -10.16
N THR A 219 10.49 9.90 -8.89
CA THR A 219 9.72 11.04 -8.40
C THR A 219 10.55 12.31 -8.21
N SER A 220 11.83 12.32 -8.60
CA SER A 220 12.81 13.39 -8.33
C SER A 220 12.42 14.77 -8.85
N GLN A 221 11.59 14.84 -9.88
CA GLN A 221 11.17 16.10 -10.52
C GLN A 221 9.90 16.71 -9.90
N ASP A 222 9.19 15.94 -9.06
CA ASP A 222 7.89 16.30 -8.50
C ASP A 222 7.92 16.08 -6.98
N SER A 223 8.28 17.10 -6.19
CA SER A 223 8.64 16.85 -4.79
C SER A 223 7.95 17.76 -3.77
N MET A 224 6.71 17.43 -3.42
CA MET A 224 6.14 17.83 -2.13
C MET A 224 5.80 16.57 -1.32
N TYR A 225 6.82 16.02 -0.64
CA TYR A 225 6.64 14.86 0.25
C TYR A 225 6.12 15.28 1.64
N CYS A 226 5.73 14.29 2.44
CA CYS A 226 5.57 14.49 3.87
C CYS A 226 6.92 14.92 4.46
N TRP A 227 7.06 16.21 4.79
CA TRP A 227 8.24 16.71 5.47
C TRP A 227 8.17 16.46 6.97
N ARG A 228 9.32 16.23 7.55
CA ARG A 228 9.54 15.99 8.98
C ARG A 228 9.52 17.27 9.76
#